data_0909dd95bc975f6c1e4013ff7942a481
#
_entry.id   0909dd95bc975f6c1e4013ff7942a481
#
_cell.length_a   1.000
_cell.length_b   1.000
_cell.length_c   1.000
_cell.angle_alpha   90.00
_cell.angle_beta   90.00
_cell.angle_gamma   90.00
#
_symmetry.space_group_name_H-M   'P 1'
#
loop_
_entity.id
_entity.type
_entity.pdbx_description
1 polymer ?
#
loop_
_entity_poly.entity_id
_entity_poly.type
_entity_poly.pdbx_seq_one_letter_code
_entity_poly.pdbx_strand_id
1 'polypeptide(L)'
;MANATAARTAAASATADIPILGTSITAYGVALDLDDFDGTVGGNISGTSDLADLSQQADMITEWFPEAKKVALLFCSAEPNSNYQVQEVATCLANKGIETKEFAFTDSNDVASMTQSAADYADVVYLPTDNIAASNTEAIANILVPAGVPAICGEEGICSGCGVATLSISYYDLGVTTGKMAAKILTGEADISTMPIEYTDATPKYNPTICEELGIQPLDGYEAIEG
;
A
#
# COMPACT_ATOMS: atom_id res chain seq x y z
N MET A 1 -10.69 16.67 8.12
CA MET A 1 -10.17 15.56 7.30
C MET A 1 -8.79 15.19 7.81
N ALA A 2 -8.47 13.89 7.81
CA ALA A 2 -7.19 13.37 8.27
C ALA A 2 -6.60 12.47 7.15
N ASN A 3 -5.38 12.78 6.71
CA ASN A 3 -4.70 12.03 5.65
C ASN A 3 -3.69 11.06 6.25
N ALA A 4 -3.71 9.81 5.82
CA ALA A 4 -2.94 8.67 6.29
C ALA A 4 -3.30 8.20 7.73
N THR A 5 -2.90 6.97 8.05
CA THR A 5 -3.29 6.27 9.29
C THR A 5 -2.91 7.03 10.56
N ALA A 6 -1.69 7.56 10.65
CA ALA A 6 -1.21 8.26 11.85
C ALA A 6 -2.02 9.53 12.15
N ALA A 7 -2.33 10.36 11.13
CA ALA A 7 -3.11 11.58 11.29
C ALA A 7 -4.56 11.27 11.72
N ARG A 8 -5.17 10.22 11.15
CA ARG A 8 -6.51 9.78 11.53
C ARG A 8 -6.52 9.26 12.99
N THR A 9 -5.54 8.48 13.40
CA THR A 9 -5.44 7.99 14.78
C THR A 9 -5.28 9.14 15.78
N ALA A 10 -4.46 10.13 15.46
CA ALA A 10 -4.32 11.33 16.28
C ALA A 10 -5.64 12.11 16.39
N ALA A 11 -6.37 12.30 15.29
CA ALA A 11 -7.67 12.96 15.29
C ALA A 11 -8.71 12.20 16.12
N ALA A 12 -8.78 10.87 15.99
CA ALA A 12 -9.70 10.02 16.77
C ALA A 12 -9.40 10.08 18.27
N SER A 13 -8.14 10.21 18.65
CA SER A 13 -7.75 10.37 20.07
C SER A 13 -8.09 11.76 20.62
N ALA A 14 -8.26 12.76 19.77
CA ALA A 14 -8.48 14.15 20.18
C ALA A 14 -9.97 14.49 20.38
N THR A 15 -10.89 13.77 19.71
CA THR A 15 -12.32 14.07 19.78
C THR A 15 -13.18 12.85 19.47
N ALA A 16 -14.30 12.73 20.18
CA ALA A 16 -15.38 11.78 19.89
C ALA A 16 -16.63 12.47 19.28
N ASP A 17 -16.66 13.80 19.24
CA ASP A 17 -17.85 14.57 18.84
C ASP A 17 -17.72 15.20 17.44
N ILE A 18 -16.50 15.59 17.06
CA ILE A 18 -16.27 16.25 15.78
C ILE A 18 -16.15 15.17 14.69
N PRO A 19 -16.93 15.26 13.58
CA PRO A 19 -16.82 14.34 12.46
C PRO A 19 -15.40 14.26 11.89
N ILE A 20 -14.87 13.05 11.76
CA ILE A 20 -13.53 12.78 11.22
C ILE A 20 -13.69 11.97 9.93
N LEU A 21 -13.33 12.57 8.79
CA LEU A 21 -13.18 11.85 7.55
C LEU A 21 -11.69 11.56 7.31
N GLY A 22 -11.35 10.27 7.29
CA GLY A 22 -10.05 9.81 6.85
C GLY A 22 -9.97 9.81 5.33
N THR A 23 -8.79 10.07 4.78
CA THR A 23 -8.49 9.83 3.37
C THR A 23 -7.15 9.12 3.28
N SER A 24 -7.01 8.19 2.33
CA SER A 24 -5.79 7.40 2.18
C SER A 24 -5.45 6.65 3.49
N ILE A 25 -6.43 5.95 4.02
CA ILE A 25 -6.29 5.08 5.18
C ILE A 25 -6.32 3.63 4.68
N THR A 26 -5.24 2.90 4.86
CA THR A 26 -5.11 1.57 4.27
C THR A 26 -6.09 0.57 4.90
N ALA A 27 -6.09 0.42 6.21
CA ALA A 27 -6.93 -0.57 6.89
C ALA A 27 -7.63 0.02 8.12
N TYR A 28 -8.88 0.45 7.99
CA TYR A 28 -9.65 1.04 9.09
C TYR A 28 -9.84 0.08 10.26
N GLY A 29 -10.17 -1.19 9.98
CA GLY A 29 -10.36 -2.20 11.01
C GLY A 29 -9.13 -2.36 11.90
N VAL A 30 -7.96 -2.57 11.28
CA VAL A 30 -6.67 -2.70 11.97
C VAL A 30 -6.28 -1.41 12.69
N ALA A 31 -6.41 -0.31 12.01
CA ALA A 31 -5.98 0.99 12.53
C ALA A 31 -6.85 1.51 13.71
N LEU A 32 -8.03 0.92 13.93
CA LEU A 32 -8.96 1.23 15.01
C LEU A 32 -9.18 0.06 15.98
N ASP A 33 -8.48 -1.05 15.78
CA ASP A 33 -8.61 -2.28 16.60
C ASP A 33 -10.07 -2.78 16.65
N LEU A 34 -10.70 -2.88 15.45
CA LEU A 34 -12.08 -3.34 15.30
C LEU A 34 -12.09 -4.82 14.88
N ASP A 35 -12.48 -5.70 15.80
CA ASP A 35 -12.47 -7.16 15.58
C ASP A 35 -13.40 -7.62 14.44
N ASP A 36 -14.57 -6.98 14.26
CA ASP A 36 -15.59 -7.35 13.28
C ASP A 36 -15.90 -6.18 12.32
N PHE A 37 -14.87 -5.62 11.69
CA PHE A 37 -15.06 -4.52 10.75
C PHE A 37 -15.85 -4.94 9.52
N ASP A 38 -17.05 -4.40 9.36
CA ASP A 38 -18.01 -4.70 8.28
C ASP A 38 -18.04 -3.66 7.14
N GLY A 39 -17.07 -2.74 7.13
CA GLY A 39 -17.01 -1.61 6.19
C GLY A 39 -17.53 -0.29 6.77
N THR A 40 -18.03 -0.29 7.99
CA THR A 40 -18.50 0.93 8.70
C THR A 40 -17.78 1.05 10.03
N VAL A 41 -17.17 2.21 10.30
CA VAL A 41 -16.50 2.46 11.58
C VAL A 41 -17.50 2.81 12.67
N GLY A 42 -18.50 3.60 12.34
CA GLY A 42 -19.46 4.11 13.29
C GLY A 42 -18.97 5.34 14.08
N GLY A 43 -19.80 5.80 15.02
CA GLY A 43 -19.46 6.96 15.82
C GLY A 43 -19.23 8.22 14.99
N ASN A 44 -18.08 8.87 15.17
CA ASN A 44 -17.74 10.10 14.47
C ASN A 44 -16.70 9.91 13.34
N ILE A 45 -16.47 8.68 12.87
CA ILE A 45 -15.41 8.36 11.91
C ILE A 45 -15.97 7.67 10.67
N SER A 46 -15.55 8.14 9.50
CA SER A 46 -15.70 7.47 8.20
C SER A 46 -14.58 7.95 7.25
N GLY A 47 -14.65 7.65 5.96
CA GLY A 47 -13.71 8.16 4.96
C GLY A 47 -13.47 7.21 3.80
N THR A 48 -12.30 7.34 3.19
CA THR A 48 -11.87 6.50 2.06
C THR A 48 -10.64 5.67 2.39
N SER A 49 -10.58 4.47 1.81
CA SER A 49 -9.45 3.55 1.94
C SER A 49 -8.61 3.51 0.67
N ASP A 50 -7.28 3.46 0.84
CA ASP A 50 -6.31 3.23 -0.22
C ASP A 50 -5.84 1.77 -0.30
N LEU A 51 -6.53 0.86 0.37
CA LEU A 51 -6.22 -0.56 0.31
C LEU A 51 -6.65 -1.14 -1.03
N ALA A 52 -5.69 -1.48 -1.88
CA ALA A 52 -5.92 -2.31 -3.04
C ALA A 52 -6.06 -3.79 -2.63
N ASP A 53 -6.57 -4.62 -3.53
CA ASP A 53 -6.73 -6.07 -3.27
C ASP A 53 -5.35 -6.74 -3.10
N LEU A 54 -5.05 -7.18 -1.87
CA LEU A 54 -3.77 -7.78 -1.49
C LEU A 54 -3.59 -9.17 -2.12
N SER A 55 -4.68 -9.88 -2.41
CA SER A 55 -4.59 -11.16 -3.12
C SER A 55 -4.18 -10.95 -4.57
N GLN A 56 -4.70 -9.91 -5.23
CA GLN A 56 -4.27 -9.52 -6.57
C GLN A 56 -2.81 -9.04 -6.58
N GLN A 57 -2.35 -8.31 -5.57
CA GLN A 57 -0.93 -7.94 -5.47
C GLN A 57 -0.03 -9.17 -5.32
N ALA A 58 -0.45 -10.19 -4.58
CA ALA A 58 0.26 -11.47 -4.50
C ALA A 58 0.21 -12.24 -5.84
N ASP A 59 -0.92 -12.16 -6.57
CA ASP A 59 -1.05 -12.74 -7.91
C ASP A 59 -0.09 -12.07 -8.90
N MET A 60 0.03 -10.75 -8.87
CA MET A 60 0.97 -9.99 -9.70
C MET A 60 2.41 -10.46 -9.54
N ILE A 61 2.85 -10.82 -8.32
CA ILE A 61 4.20 -11.34 -8.10
C ILE A 61 4.43 -12.61 -8.94
N THR A 62 3.48 -13.52 -8.96
CA THR A 62 3.58 -14.77 -9.74
C THR A 62 3.31 -14.59 -11.22
N GLU A 63 2.56 -13.59 -11.61
CA GLU A 63 2.30 -13.24 -13.00
C GLU A 63 3.54 -12.64 -13.67
N TRP A 64 4.17 -11.68 -13.01
CA TRP A 64 5.39 -11.03 -13.51
C TRP A 64 6.63 -11.93 -13.39
N PHE A 65 6.70 -12.71 -12.33
CA PHE A 65 7.87 -13.53 -11.98
C PHE A 65 7.48 -14.98 -11.67
N PRO A 66 7.04 -15.76 -12.67
CA PRO A 66 6.53 -17.13 -12.45
C PRO A 66 7.59 -18.11 -11.93
N GLU A 67 8.87 -17.80 -12.07
CA GLU A 67 9.96 -18.62 -11.56
C GLU A 67 10.44 -18.22 -10.15
N ALA A 68 9.86 -17.14 -9.57
CA ALA A 68 10.22 -16.68 -8.24
C ALA A 68 9.84 -17.71 -7.17
N LYS A 69 10.76 -17.98 -6.26
CA LYS A 69 10.58 -18.92 -5.15
C LYS A 69 10.69 -18.24 -3.80
N LYS A 70 11.39 -17.11 -3.75
CA LYS A 70 11.64 -16.33 -2.54
C LYS A 70 11.22 -14.90 -2.73
N VAL A 71 10.35 -14.42 -1.87
CA VAL A 71 9.92 -13.02 -1.85
C VAL A 71 10.35 -12.38 -0.53
N ALA A 72 11.07 -11.27 -0.62
CA ALA A 72 11.34 -10.41 0.52
C ALA A 72 10.18 -9.45 0.73
N LEU A 73 9.69 -9.37 1.96
CA LEU A 73 8.66 -8.41 2.37
C LEU A 73 9.37 -7.25 3.08
N LEU A 74 9.55 -6.13 2.36
CA LEU A 74 10.32 -4.98 2.82
C LEU A 74 9.38 -3.86 3.27
N PHE A 75 9.39 -3.51 4.57
CA PHE A 75 8.39 -2.60 5.13
C PHE A 75 8.82 -1.93 6.44
N CYS A 76 8.10 -0.88 6.84
CA CYS A 76 8.25 -0.22 8.14
C CYS A 76 7.42 -0.93 9.22
N SER A 77 8.08 -1.56 10.21
CA SER A 77 7.40 -2.24 11.32
C SER A 77 6.70 -1.29 12.30
N ALA A 78 7.01 0.01 12.25
CA ALA A 78 6.33 1.01 13.05
C ALA A 78 4.97 1.45 12.44
N GLU A 79 4.66 1.02 11.21
CA GLU A 79 3.39 1.33 10.54
C GLU A 79 2.42 0.14 10.59
N PRO A 80 1.29 0.23 11.34
CA PRO A 80 0.31 -0.85 11.42
C PRO A 80 -0.29 -1.27 10.07
N ASN A 81 -0.48 -0.29 9.15
CA ASN A 81 -0.93 -0.55 7.78
C ASN A 81 0.04 -1.44 6.99
N SER A 82 1.34 -1.22 7.14
CA SER A 82 2.36 -2.01 6.45
C SER A 82 2.43 -3.43 7.01
N ASN A 83 2.39 -3.57 8.34
CA ASN A 83 2.34 -4.88 9.00
C ASN A 83 1.15 -5.73 8.53
N TYR A 84 -0.04 -5.14 8.46
CA TYR A 84 -1.24 -5.83 7.99
C TYR A 84 -1.09 -6.34 6.56
N GLN A 85 -0.68 -5.46 5.63
CA GLN A 85 -0.52 -5.82 4.22
C GLN A 85 0.50 -6.94 4.02
N VAL A 86 1.63 -6.87 4.73
CA VAL A 86 2.70 -7.87 4.67
C VAL A 86 2.21 -9.24 5.11
N GLN A 87 1.45 -9.33 6.21
CA GLN A 87 0.90 -10.59 6.72
C GLN A 87 -0.10 -11.23 5.75
N GLU A 88 -0.98 -10.42 5.15
CA GLU A 88 -1.96 -10.88 4.18
C GLU A 88 -1.27 -11.39 2.89
N VAL A 89 -0.33 -10.61 2.35
CA VAL A 89 0.42 -11.00 1.15
C VAL A 89 1.28 -12.24 1.42
N ALA A 90 1.92 -12.34 2.59
CA ALA A 90 2.66 -13.53 2.99
C ALA A 90 1.77 -14.78 3.00
N THR A 91 0.55 -14.65 3.54
CA THR A 91 -0.43 -15.75 3.56
C THR A 91 -0.83 -16.17 2.14
N CYS A 92 -1.09 -15.21 1.26
CA CYS A 92 -1.43 -15.47 -0.14
C CYS A 92 -0.28 -16.16 -0.89
N LEU A 93 0.97 -15.71 -0.68
CA LEU A 93 2.17 -16.29 -1.30
C LEU A 93 2.47 -17.69 -0.77
N ALA A 94 2.30 -17.92 0.53
CA ALA A 94 2.46 -19.25 1.12
C ALA A 94 1.49 -20.27 0.53
N ASN A 95 0.23 -19.88 0.26
CA ASN A 95 -0.76 -20.73 -0.42
C ASN A 95 -0.35 -21.07 -1.88
N LYS A 96 0.53 -20.26 -2.49
CA LYS A 96 1.13 -20.51 -3.81
C LYS A 96 2.45 -21.30 -3.74
N GLY A 97 2.93 -21.63 -2.55
CA GLY A 97 4.18 -22.35 -2.34
C GLY A 97 5.44 -21.49 -2.46
N ILE A 98 5.30 -20.18 -2.33
CA ILE A 98 6.41 -19.22 -2.35
C ILE A 98 6.90 -18.97 -0.92
N GLU A 99 8.21 -19.05 -0.72
CA GLU A 99 8.85 -18.74 0.54
C GLU A 99 8.92 -17.22 0.73
N THR A 100 8.46 -16.72 1.87
CA THR A 100 8.52 -15.30 2.22
C THR A 100 9.41 -15.07 3.42
N LYS A 101 10.07 -13.90 3.47
CA LYS A 101 10.82 -13.44 4.62
C LYS A 101 10.67 -11.95 4.80
N GLU A 102 10.43 -11.53 6.03
CA GLU A 102 10.29 -10.14 6.42
C GLU A 102 11.66 -9.46 6.57
N PHE A 103 11.76 -8.25 6.03
CA PHE A 103 12.87 -7.31 6.16
C PHE A 103 12.30 -5.98 6.63
N ALA A 104 12.23 -5.85 7.94
CA ALA A 104 11.58 -4.71 8.57
C ALA A 104 12.61 -3.64 8.97
N PHE A 105 12.37 -2.41 8.55
CA PHE A 105 13.03 -1.22 9.07
C PHE A 105 12.10 -0.50 10.06
N THR A 106 12.65 0.38 10.90
CA THR A 106 11.87 1.16 11.86
C THR A 106 11.78 2.63 11.47
N ASP A 107 12.77 3.12 10.75
CA ASP A 107 12.84 4.49 10.22
C ASP A 107 13.73 4.54 8.96
N SER A 108 13.91 5.74 8.40
CA SER A 108 14.69 5.96 7.16
C SER A 108 16.17 5.57 7.27
N ASN A 109 16.74 5.48 8.48
CA ASN A 109 18.17 5.16 8.63
C ASN A 109 18.46 3.68 8.31
N ASP A 110 17.48 2.81 8.54
CA ASP A 110 17.63 1.38 8.35
C ASP A 110 17.23 0.91 6.95
N VAL A 111 16.54 1.74 6.15
CA VAL A 111 15.99 1.38 4.83
C VAL A 111 17.05 0.77 3.93
N ALA A 112 18.21 1.42 3.76
CA ALA A 112 19.25 0.95 2.85
C ALA A 112 19.81 -0.43 3.28
N SER A 113 20.06 -0.64 4.58
CA SER A 113 20.60 -1.90 5.08
C SER A 113 19.62 -3.05 4.99
N MET A 114 18.34 -2.79 5.24
CA MET A 114 17.27 -3.79 5.10
C MET A 114 17.00 -4.10 3.62
N THR A 115 17.03 -3.09 2.74
CA THR A 115 16.91 -3.30 1.29
C THR A 115 18.07 -4.15 0.76
N GLN A 116 19.31 -3.91 1.18
CA GLN A 116 20.44 -4.74 0.79
C GLN A 116 20.24 -6.20 1.24
N SER A 117 19.81 -6.38 2.48
CA SER A 117 19.55 -7.71 3.03
C SER A 117 18.41 -8.43 2.29
N ALA A 118 17.39 -7.69 1.86
CA ALA A 118 16.29 -8.21 1.05
C ALA A 118 16.78 -8.61 -0.35
N ALA A 119 17.60 -7.78 -1.00
CA ALA A 119 18.17 -8.05 -2.31
C ALA A 119 19.09 -9.29 -2.31
N ASP A 120 19.87 -9.49 -1.25
CA ASP A 120 20.74 -10.65 -1.09
C ASP A 120 19.97 -11.97 -0.88
N TYR A 121 18.69 -11.89 -0.49
CA TYR A 121 17.88 -13.06 -0.18
C TYR A 121 16.92 -13.47 -1.29
N ALA A 122 16.27 -12.49 -1.93
CA ALA A 122 15.03 -12.72 -2.67
C ALA A 122 15.18 -12.67 -4.19
N ASP A 123 14.30 -13.39 -4.87
CA ASP A 123 14.09 -13.28 -6.32
C ASP A 123 13.25 -12.04 -6.66
N VAL A 124 12.34 -11.64 -5.76
CA VAL A 124 11.44 -10.47 -5.88
C VAL A 124 11.24 -9.82 -4.52
N VAL A 125 11.16 -8.51 -4.49
CA VAL A 125 10.78 -7.73 -3.29
C VAL A 125 9.32 -7.31 -3.39
N TYR A 126 8.58 -7.41 -2.29
CA TYR A 126 7.27 -6.78 -2.12
C TYR A 126 7.38 -5.59 -1.16
N LEU A 127 6.88 -4.45 -1.60
CA LEU A 127 6.78 -3.21 -0.82
C LEU A 127 5.31 -2.85 -0.65
N PRO A 128 4.74 -2.88 0.56
CA PRO A 128 3.35 -2.48 0.79
C PRO A 128 3.16 -0.97 0.60
N THR A 129 1.93 -0.49 0.74
CA THR A 129 1.64 0.94 0.91
C THR A 129 2.22 1.41 2.25
N ASP A 130 3.40 2.04 2.20
CA ASP A 130 4.28 2.35 3.33
C ASP A 130 4.86 3.76 3.19
N ASN A 131 4.61 4.64 4.17
CA ASN A 131 4.99 6.04 4.09
C ASN A 131 6.52 6.26 4.17
N ILE A 132 7.22 5.42 4.93
CA ILE A 132 8.69 5.50 5.02
C ILE A 132 9.32 4.98 3.74
N ALA A 133 8.84 3.88 3.17
CA ALA A 133 9.29 3.38 1.88
C ALA A 133 9.04 4.42 0.77
N ALA A 134 7.83 5.02 0.72
CA ALA A 134 7.48 6.07 -0.24
C ALA A 134 8.41 7.29 -0.19
N SER A 135 8.90 7.62 1.01
CA SER A 135 9.84 8.73 1.20
C SER A 135 11.30 8.36 0.90
N ASN A 136 11.61 7.09 0.63
CA ASN A 136 12.96 6.56 0.44
C ASN A 136 13.13 5.73 -0.84
N THR A 137 12.27 5.91 -1.82
CA THR A 137 12.26 5.09 -3.05
C THR A 137 13.57 5.15 -3.82
N GLU A 138 14.24 6.31 -3.86
CA GLU A 138 15.55 6.46 -4.49
C GLU A 138 16.62 5.57 -3.82
N ALA A 139 16.65 5.53 -2.48
CA ALA A 139 17.58 4.69 -1.74
C ALA A 139 17.32 3.19 -2.00
N ILE A 140 16.05 2.81 -2.12
CA ILE A 140 15.63 1.44 -2.45
C ILE A 140 16.04 1.09 -3.89
N ALA A 141 15.73 1.95 -4.87
CA ALA A 141 16.09 1.74 -6.28
C ALA A 141 17.60 1.60 -6.48
N ASN A 142 18.40 2.47 -5.83
CA ASN A 142 19.86 2.45 -5.90
C ASN A 142 20.50 1.13 -5.42
N ILE A 143 19.72 0.28 -4.75
CA ILE A 143 20.16 -1.04 -4.29
C ILE A 143 19.53 -2.14 -5.15
N LEU A 144 18.21 -2.14 -5.34
CA LEU A 144 17.50 -3.21 -6.02
C LEU A 144 17.85 -3.28 -7.51
N VAL A 145 17.92 -2.13 -8.20
CA VAL A 145 18.17 -2.09 -9.64
C VAL A 145 19.56 -2.62 -9.99
N PRO A 146 20.67 -2.15 -9.37
CA PRO A 146 21.99 -2.73 -9.64
C PRO A 146 22.12 -4.21 -9.23
N ALA A 147 21.34 -4.65 -8.22
CA ALA A 147 21.29 -6.06 -7.83
C ALA A 147 20.49 -6.93 -8.80
N GLY A 148 19.75 -6.33 -9.74
CA GLY A 148 18.87 -7.04 -10.68
C GLY A 148 17.65 -7.67 -10.01
N VAL A 149 17.23 -7.16 -8.83
CA VAL A 149 16.11 -7.68 -8.07
C VAL A 149 14.88 -6.79 -8.28
N PRO A 150 13.82 -7.29 -8.93
CA PRO A 150 12.60 -6.54 -9.17
C PRO A 150 11.76 -6.37 -7.91
N ALA A 151 10.93 -5.30 -7.89
CA ALA A 151 9.98 -5.07 -6.82
C ALA A 151 8.55 -4.92 -7.34
N ILE A 152 7.58 -5.54 -6.64
CA ILE A 152 6.14 -5.29 -6.78
C ILE A 152 5.71 -4.41 -5.62
N CYS A 153 4.96 -3.35 -5.90
CA CYS A 153 4.64 -2.30 -4.94
C CYS A 153 3.14 -2.21 -4.65
N GLY A 154 2.79 -1.83 -3.43
CA GLY A 154 1.41 -1.67 -2.99
C GLY A 154 0.72 -0.41 -3.51
N GLU A 155 1.50 0.58 -4.03
CA GLU A 155 0.94 1.81 -4.58
C GLU A 155 1.86 2.45 -5.64
N GLU A 156 1.30 3.39 -6.42
CA GLU A 156 1.95 3.97 -7.60
C GLU A 156 3.19 4.82 -7.28
N GLY A 157 3.18 5.60 -6.19
CA GLY A 157 4.29 6.48 -5.84
C GLY A 157 5.56 5.70 -5.50
N ILE A 158 5.44 4.59 -4.76
CA ILE A 158 6.57 3.67 -4.50
C ILE A 158 7.01 3.02 -5.80
N CYS A 159 6.05 2.54 -6.61
CA CYS A 159 6.35 1.88 -7.87
C CYS A 159 7.06 2.80 -8.86
N SER A 160 6.64 4.06 -8.97
CA SER A 160 7.29 5.05 -9.85
C SER A 160 8.74 5.30 -9.48
N GLY A 161 9.08 5.18 -8.19
CA GLY A 161 10.44 5.43 -7.70
C GLY A 161 11.36 4.20 -7.69
N CYS A 162 10.83 2.99 -7.50
CA CYS A 162 11.69 1.80 -7.34
C CYS A 162 11.07 0.46 -7.76
N GLY A 163 9.81 0.42 -8.19
CA GLY A 163 9.11 -0.82 -8.50
C GLY A 163 8.94 -1.10 -9.97
N VAL A 164 8.65 -2.36 -10.30
CA VAL A 164 8.32 -2.82 -11.66
C VAL A 164 6.84 -2.64 -11.95
N ALA A 165 5.98 -3.08 -11.02
CA ALA A 165 4.53 -3.00 -11.19
C ALA A 165 3.78 -2.79 -9.87
N THR A 166 2.55 -2.32 -9.98
CA THR A 166 1.65 -2.03 -8.87
C THR A 166 0.20 -2.19 -9.29
N LEU A 167 -0.67 -2.43 -8.30
CA LEU A 167 -2.10 -2.24 -8.44
C LEU A 167 -2.45 -0.83 -7.95
N SER A 168 -2.45 0.13 -8.87
CA SER A 168 -2.56 1.56 -8.57
C SER A 168 -3.97 1.96 -8.21
N ILE A 169 -4.10 2.80 -7.19
CA ILE A 169 -5.31 3.56 -6.86
C ILE A 169 -5.06 5.05 -7.08
N SER A 170 -6.12 5.77 -7.44
CA SER A 170 -6.04 7.21 -7.66
C SER A 170 -6.22 7.97 -6.33
N TYR A 171 -5.16 8.52 -5.77
CA TYR A 171 -5.23 9.39 -4.59
C TYR A 171 -6.04 10.67 -4.85
N TYR A 172 -6.06 11.15 -6.10
CA TYR A 172 -6.93 12.26 -6.50
C TYR A 172 -8.41 11.89 -6.35
N ASP A 173 -8.81 10.71 -6.84
CA ASP A 173 -10.20 10.26 -6.75
C ASP A 173 -10.61 9.92 -5.31
N LEU A 174 -9.70 9.40 -4.49
CA LEU A 174 -9.91 9.26 -3.05
C LEU A 174 -10.20 10.61 -2.40
N GLY A 175 -9.41 11.64 -2.72
CA GLY A 175 -9.61 12.99 -2.24
C GLY A 175 -10.96 13.59 -2.67
N VAL A 176 -11.34 13.41 -3.94
CA VAL A 176 -12.64 13.83 -4.49
C VAL A 176 -13.79 13.10 -3.77
N THR A 177 -13.66 11.79 -3.57
CA THR A 177 -14.66 10.98 -2.88
C THR A 177 -14.82 11.42 -1.42
N THR A 178 -13.71 11.60 -0.71
CA THR A 178 -13.74 12.12 0.68
C THR A 178 -14.39 13.51 0.73
N GLY A 179 -14.11 14.36 -0.25
CA GLY A 179 -14.75 15.68 -0.37
C GLY A 179 -16.28 15.61 -0.56
N LYS A 180 -16.75 14.66 -1.38
CA LYS A 180 -18.19 14.40 -1.57
C LYS A 180 -18.83 13.87 -0.28
N MET A 181 -18.15 12.97 0.45
CA MET A 181 -18.61 12.51 1.76
C MET A 181 -18.76 13.68 2.75
N ALA A 182 -17.74 14.56 2.80
CA ALA A 182 -17.79 15.76 3.66
C ALA A 182 -18.97 16.66 3.31
N ALA A 183 -19.27 16.89 2.03
CA ALA A 183 -20.40 17.70 1.59
C ALA A 183 -21.72 17.11 2.08
N LYS A 184 -21.94 15.79 1.93
CA LYS A 184 -23.16 15.11 2.41
C LYS A 184 -23.38 15.28 3.91
N ILE A 185 -22.29 15.20 4.70
CA ILE A 185 -22.37 15.39 6.17
C ILE A 185 -22.72 16.86 6.49
N LEU A 186 -22.07 17.82 5.85
CA LEU A 186 -22.27 19.25 6.10
C LEU A 186 -23.65 19.76 5.66
N THR A 187 -24.26 19.14 4.66
CA THR A 187 -25.62 19.46 4.20
C THR A 187 -26.71 18.71 4.98
N GLY A 188 -26.32 17.76 5.83
CA GLY A 188 -27.26 16.92 6.59
C GLY A 188 -27.90 15.80 5.74
N GLU A 189 -27.35 15.52 4.54
CA GLU A 189 -27.83 14.43 3.68
C GLU A 189 -27.38 13.05 4.17
N ALA A 190 -26.30 12.98 4.96
CA ALA A 190 -25.78 11.74 5.51
C ALA A 190 -25.30 11.91 6.94
N ASP A 191 -25.44 10.81 7.71
CA ASP A 191 -24.91 10.69 9.06
C ASP A 191 -23.58 9.92 9.00
N ILE A 192 -22.51 10.51 9.52
CA ILE A 192 -21.18 9.90 9.53
C ILE A 192 -21.16 8.55 10.27
N SER A 193 -22.02 8.38 11.29
CA SER A 193 -22.06 7.17 12.10
C SER A 193 -22.54 5.92 11.33
N THR A 194 -23.22 6.13 10.21
CA THR A 194 -23.72 5.04 9.34
C THR A 194 -23.08 5.05 7.97
N MET A 195 -22.14 5.97 7.73
CA MET A 195 -21.48 6.13 6.44
C MET A 195 -20.39 5.07 6.29
N PRO A 196 -20.46 4.19 5.26
CA PRO A 196 -19.43 3.19 5.03
C PRO A 196 -18.13 3.84 4.57
N ILE A 197 -17.04 3.10 4.73
CA ILE A 197 -15.75 3.43 4.09
C ILE A 197 -15.91 3.23 2.58
N GLU A 198 -15.49 4.23 1.81
CA GLU A 198 -15.53 4.17 0.35
C GLU A 198 -14.13 3.82 -0.21
N TYR A 199 -14.13 3.12 -1.34
CA TYR A 199 -12.94 2.70 -2.09
C TYR A 199 -13.00 3.27 -3.50
N THR A 200 -11.87 3.31 -4.19
CA THR A 200 -11.81 3.60 -5.63
C THR A 200 -11.32 2.37 -6.38
N ASP A 201 -11.63 2.32 -7.67
CA ASP A 201 -11.14 1.24 -8.54
C ASP A 201 -9.61 1.29 -8.61
N ALA A 202 -9.02 0.09 -8.67
CA ALA A 202 -7.58 -0.05 -8.84
C ALA A 202 -7.25 -0.44 -10.29
N THR A 203 -6.15 0.09 -10.80
CA THR A 203 -5.67 -0.15 -12.17
C THR A 203 -4.28 -0.78 -12.12
N PRO A 204 -4.04 -1.92 -12.80
CA PRO A 204 -2.71 -2.47 -12.93
C PRO A 204 -1.79 -1.53 -13.72
N LYS A 205 -0.66 -1.16 -13.14
CA LYS A 205 0.32 -0.27 -13.77
C LYS A 205 1.74 -0.81 -13.65
N TYR A 206 2.61 -0.35 -14.54
CA TYR A 206 4.04 -0.69 -14.52
C TYR A 206 4.92 0.55 -14.70
N ASN A 207 6.14 0.47 -14.21
CA ASN A 207 7.15 1.51 -14.37
C ASN A 207 8.02 1.20 -15.60
N PRO A 208 7.89 1.95 -16.70
CA PRO A 208 8.64 1.68 -17.93
C PRO A 208 10.16 1.85 -17.75
N THR A 209 10.59 2.79 -16.92
CA THR A 209 12.02 3.05 -16.68
C THR A 209 12.69 1.89 -15.95
N ILE A 210 12.10 1.43 -14.84
CA ILE A 210 12.63 0.29 -14.08
C ILE A 210 12.55 -1.01 -14.88
N CYS A 211 11.49 -1.21 -15.66
CA CYS A 211 11.39 -2.34 -16.58
C CYS A 211 12.52 -2.34 -17.60
N GLU A 212 12.84 -1.20 -18.22
CA GLU A 212 13.93 -1.06 -19.18
C GLU A 212 15.30 -1.34 -18.52
N GLU A 213 15.57 -0.78 -17.35
CA GLU A 213 16.83 -0.97 -16.62
C GLU A 213 17.06 -2.43 -16.19
N LEU A 214 16.00 -3.14 -15.82
CA LEU A 214 16.06 -4.56 -15.44
C LEU A 214 15.90 -5.52 -16.64
N GLY A 215 15.65 -5.01 -17.85
CA GLY A 215 15.41 -5.83 -19.06
C GLY A 215 14.12 -6.65 -18.99
N ILE A 216 13.13 -6.19 -18.24
CA ILE A 216 11.82 -6.84 -18.06
C ILE A 216 10.85 -6.31 -19.10
N GLN A 217 10.14 -7.22 -19.79
CA GLN A 217 9.09 -6.83 -20.73
C GLN A 217 7.78 -6.63 -19.99
N PRO A 218 7.07 -5.50 -20.22
CA PRO A 218 5.76 -5.27 -19.63
C PRO A 218 4.75 -6.34 -20.04
N LEU A 219 3.86 -6.68 -19.12
CA LEU A 219 2.76 -7.61 -19.39
C LEU A 219 1.57 -6.89 -20.03
N ASP A 220 0.80 -7.62 -20.85
CA ASP A 220 -0.45 -7.14 -21.42
C ASP A 220 -1.45 -6.82 -20.29
N GLY A 221 -2.22 -5.73 -20.45
CA GLY A 221 -3.23 -5.32 -19.48
C GLY A 221 -2.72 -4.39 -18.39
N TYR A 222 -1.43 -4.05 -18.38
CA TYR A 222 -0.85 -3.05 -17.48
C TYR A 222 -0.64 -1.72 -18.21
N GLU A 223 -0.99 -0.62 -17.56
CA GLU A 223 -0.78 0.73 -18.08
C GLU A 223 0.58 1.28 -17.59
N ALA A 224 1.27 2.02 -18.47
CA ALA A 224 2.51 2.67 -18.06
C ALA A 224 2.22 3.78 -17.04
N ILE A 225 3.01 3.86 -15.98
CA ILE A 225 3.03 5.01 -15.08
C ILE A 225 3.58 6.20 -15.86
N GLU A 226 2.83 7.31 -15.87
CA GLU A 226 3.28 8.55 -16.48
C GLU A 226 4.37 9.19 -15.61
N GLY A 227 5.48 9.59 -16.26
CA GLY A 227 6.63 10.23 -15.60
C GLY A 227 6.44 11.72 -15.34
#